data_598ce4f13312509d95e4a1b923bdc771
#
_entry.id   598ce4f13312509d95e4a1b923bdc771
#
_cell.length_a   1.000
_cell.length_b   1.000
_cell.length_c   1.000
_cell.angle_alpha   90.00
_cell.angle_beta   90.00
_cell.angle_gamma   90.00
#
_symmetry.space_group_name_H-M   'P 1'
#
loop_
_entity.id
_entity.type
_entity.pdbx_description
1 polymer ?
#
loop_
_entity_poly.entity_id
_entity_poly.type
_entity_poly.pdbx_seq_one_letter_code
_entity_poly.pdbx_strand_id
1 'polypeptide(L)'
;MHRKSLSTALAVVAVVALAPAVFAGNPFAGATSTSSGYHTWDSDQIDVENVSQTGAGVYVAVLDTGLVPEWQDYFPDARVAQELGTGFYQPVTFKSHSTTKCEVDTEVGALRTASYIGSRSSAHGTHVASTIIGFSYRSNTDLAQGFNLPAIQVRGIAPLATIIPVKVLADYQLPSLPKCPNGTHSQTINFGTNEMVAAGIDYVTSLKKGVLKDHPVVINMSLGGGAGEPLSAVETAAVDKAIAAGVVIVAAAGNDGEAGMDSPGSYAPVISAGATGWTGEWLDDGASGNPPANGFRYRMWWLQNVKGNGAGTAGNLSALFANSGNVDENGAGIADTYVTDFSGRSKAANQDLDVVAPGSWVRGPFASDPGYSHLPWWSKGLGDLHKNPGNFFYVGGTSMSSPHVAAVAALMLQKNPGLTGPQVESILQSSATPLPAGSRQVWDPFHVDADGNADPSFVTMSWGADATGSGLLQADRAITMTP
;
A
#
# COMPACT_ATOMS: atom_id res chain seq x y z
N MET A 1 46.21 -2.98 62.83
CA MET A 1 45.37 -4.02 62.29
C MET A 1 43.96 -3.49 62.26
N HIS A 2 43.52 -2.94 61.10
CA HIS A 2 42.15 -2.44 60.89
C HIS A 2 41.53 -3.23 59.74
N ARG A 3 40.53 -4.07 60.05
CA ARG A 3 39.73 -4.73 59.10
C ARG A 3 38.67 -3.75 58.59
N LYS A 4 38.70 -3.43 57.28
CA LYS A 4 37.61 -2.76 56.57
C LYS A 4 36.67 -3.83 56.10
N SER A 5 35.44 -3.80 56.56
CA SER A 5 34.33 -4.58 56.03
C SER A 5 33.86 -3.96 54.68
N LEU A 6 33.90 -4.74 53.61
CA LEU A 6 33.24 -4.40 52.35
C LEU A 6 31.76 -4.80 52.46
N SER A 7 30.90 -3.80 52.46
CA SER A 7 29.45 -4.01 52.27
C SER A 7 29.18 -4.14 50.79
N THR A 8 28.85 -5.35 50.36
CA THR A 8 28.38 -5.60 48.98
C THR A 8 26.90 -5.20 48.92
N ALA A 9 26.61 -4.07 48.30
CA ALA A 9 25.25 -3.70 47.97
C ALA A 9 24.80 -4.56 46.78
N LEU A 10 23.86 -5.48 47.02
CA LEU A 10 23.19 -6.24 46.02
C LEU A 10 22.16 -5.29 45.38
N ALA A 11 22.42 -4.79 44.17
CA ALA A 11 21.43 -4.13 43.36
C ALA A 11 20.47 -5.21 42.82
N VAL A 12 19.30 -5.30 43.40
CA VAL A 12 18.19 -6.07 42.83
C VAL A 12 17.70 -5.30 41.60
N VAL A 13 18.14 -5.70 40.44
CA VAL A 13 17.51 -5.27 39.17
C VAL A 13 16.15 -5.97 39.12
N ALA A 14 15.09 -5.26 39.45
CA ALA A 14 13.75 -5.69 39.19
C ALA A 14 13.58 -5.69 37.65
N VAL A 15 13.76 -6.85 37.05
CA VAL A 15 13.26 -7.10 35.69
C VAL A 15 11.75 -7.06 35.82
N VAL A 16 11.16 -5.90 35.51
CA VAL A 16 9.73 -5.82 35.24
C VAL A 16 9.54 -6.60 33.94
N ALA A 17 9.24 -7.90 34.06
CA ALA A 17 8.68 -8.65 32.98
C ALA A 17 7.35 -7.94 32.62
N LEU A 18 7.35 -7.16 31.56
CA LEU A 18 6.12 -6.76 30.91
C LEU A 18 5.41 -8.06 30.55
N ALA A 19 4.42 -8.44 31.36
CA ALA A 19 3.52 -9.51 31.01
C ALA A 19 2.99 -9.16 29.63
N PRO A 20 3.01 -10.08 28.65
CA PRO A 20 2.38 -9.83 27.37
C PRO A 20 0.94 -9.41 27.70
N ALA A 21 0.52 -8.25 27.19
CA ALA A 21 -0.84 -7.79 27.37
C ALA A 21 -1.74 -8.94 26.94
N VAL A 22 -2.48 -9.51 27.89
CA VAL A 22 -3.46 -10.54 27.58
C VAL A 22 -4.56 -9.82 26.85
N PHE A 23 -4.48 -9.84 25.53
CA PHE A 23 -5.57 -9.38 24.68
C PHE A 23 -6.79 -10.20 25.09
N ALA A 24 -7.90 -9.53 25.39
CA ALA A 24 -9.14 -10.19 25.74
C ALA A 24 -9.63 -11.00 24.51
N GLY A 25 -9.42 -12.33 24.58
CA GLY A 25 -9.52 -13.22 23.45
C GLY A 25 -8.26 -13.10 22.56
N ASN A 26 -7.47 -14.17 22.45
CA ASN A 26 -6.32 -14.17 21.55
C ASN A 26 -6.82 -13.81 20.13
N PRO A 27 -6.59 -12.59 19.65
CA PRO A 27 -7.15 -12.11 18.41
C PRO A 27 -6.64 -12.89 17.19
N PHE A 28 -5.57 -13.66 17.39
CA PHE A 28 -4.95 -14.50 16.38
C PHE A 28 -5.36 -15.97 16.49
N ALA A 29 -6.07 -16.35 17.58
CA ALA A 29 -6.49 -17.73 17.77
C ALA A 29 -7.72 -18.04 16.93
N GLY A 30 -7.56 -18.89 15.93
CA GLY A 30 -8.66 -19.49 15.17
C GLY A 30 -9.27 -18.62 14.09
N ALA A 31 -8.71 -17.46 13.77
CA ALA A 31 -9.19 -16.68 12.64
C ALA A 31 -8.85 -17.41 11.34
N THR A 32 -9.88 -17.91 10.67
CA THR A 32 -9.78 -18.59 9.37
C THR A 32 -10.15 -17.68 8.19
N SER A 33 -10.53 -16.43 8.49
CA SER A 33 -11.02 -15.45 7.51
C SER A 33 -10.43 -14.07 7.79
N THR A 34 -9.95 -13.43 6.75
CA THR A 34 -9.46 -12.05 6.81
C THR A 34 -10.55 -11.02 7.17
N SER A 35 -11.82 -11.40 7.08
CA SER A 35 -12.95 -10.53 7.47
C SER A 35 -13.07 -10.27 8.98
N SER A 36 -12.44 -11.08 9.82
CA SER A 36 -12.41 -10.94 11.28
C SER A 36 -11.03 -10.56 11.82
N GLY A 37 -10.11 -10.19 10.94
CA GLY A 37 -8.75 -9.80 11.29
C GLY A 37 -8.64 -8.41 11.92
N TYR A 38 -7.40 -8.03 12.23
CA TYR A 38 -7.07 -6.70 12.75
C TYR A 38 -7.16 -5.64 11.68
N HIS A 39 -7.59 -4.46 12.08
CA HIS A 39 -7.38 -3.23 11.33
C HIS A 39 -5.95 -2.75 11.52
N THR A 40 -5.32 -2.35 10.43
CA THR A 40 -4.02 -1.66 10.44
C THR A 40 -4.25 -0.15 10.52
N TRP A 41 -3.20 0.62 10.84
CA TRP A 41 -3.30 2.07 10.96
C TRP A 41 -3.88 2.72 9.70
N ASP A 42 -3.54 2.19 8.54
CA ASP A 42 -3.95 2.68 7.23
C ASP A 42 -5.45 2.46 6.97
N SER A 43 -5.99 1.31 7.35
CA SER A 43 -7.43 1.05 7.24
C SER A 43 -8.23 1.81 8.29
N ASP A 44 -7.67 1.97 9.49
CA ASP A 44 -8.29 2.71 10.58
C ASP A 44 -8.33 4.23 10.29
N GLN A 45 -7.29 4.79 9.64
CA GLN A 45 -7.25 6.20 9.26
C GLN A 45 -8.41 6.63 8.33
N ILE A 46 -8.95 5.69 7.57
CA ILE A 46 -10.07 5.93 6.64
C ILE A 46 -11.42 5.41 7.14
N ASP A 47 -11.53 5.10 8.43
CA ASP A 47 -12.78 4.73 9.12
C ASP A 47 -13.45 3.44 8.63
N VAL A 48 -12.68 2.46 8.20
CA VAL A 48 -13.21 1.17 7.70
C VAL A 48 -13.89 0.37 8.81
N GLU A 49 -13.46 0.50 10.07
CA GLU A 49 -14.04 -0.21 11.21
C GLU A 49 -15.49 0.19 11.49
N ASN A 50 -15.91 1.37 11.01
CA ASN A 50 -17.28 1.87 11.13
C ASN A 50 -18.19 1.42 9.97
N VAL A 51 -17.68 0.58 9.06
CA VAL A 51 -18.41 0.12 7.88
C VAL A 51 -18.84 -1.33 8.03
N SER A 52 -20.10 -1.62 7.75
CA SER A 52 -20.65 -2.99 7.78
C SER A 52 -20.48 -3.74 6.47
N GLN A 53 -20.28 -3.04 5.36
CA GLN A 53 -20.01 -3.61 4.05
C GLN A 53 -18.66 -4.32 4.06
N THR A 54 -18.55 -5.34 3.23
CA THR A 54 -17.37 -6.22 3.15
C THR A 54 -16.85 -6.40 1.73
N GLY A 55 -17.48 -5.79 0.73
CA GLY A 55 -17.19 -5.98 -0.68
C GLY A 55 -17.76 -7.28 -1.27
N ALA A 56 -18.63 -7.99 -0.54
CA ALA A 56 -19.20 -9.25 -1.01
C ALA A 56 -19.96 -9.07 -2.34
N GLY A 57 -19.70 -9.98 -3.29
CA GLY A 57 -20.30 -9.95 -4.63
C GLY A 57 -19.64 -8.99 -5.62
N VAL A 58 -18.64 -8.24 -5.19
CA VAL A 58 -17.87 -7.32 -6.04
C VAL A 58 -16.55 -7.95 -6.43
N TYR A 59 -16.17 -7.82 -7.69
CA TYR A 59 -14.89 -8.25 -8.21
C TYR A 59 -13.94 -7.05 -8.35
N VAL A 60 -12.72 -7.22 -7.87
CA VAL A 60 -11.66 -6.22 -8.04
C VAL A 60 -10.53 -6.82 -8.86
N ALA A 61 -10.39 -6.34 -10.08
CA ALA A 61 -9.28 -6.73 -10.94
C ALA A 61 -8.03 -5.92 -10.60
N VAL A 62 -6.99 -6.60 -10.14
CA VAL A 62 -5.69 -6.00 -9.83
C VAL A 62 -4.78 -6.16 -11.04
N LEU A 63 -4.63 -5.07 -11.80
CA LEU A 63 -3.74 -4.99 -12.95
C LEU A 63 -2.35 -4.57 -12.46
N ASP A 64 -1.46 -5.56 -12.30
CA ASP A 64 -0.19 -5.38 -11.61
C ASP A 64 0.84 -6.45 -12.03
N THR A 65 1.79 -6.77 -11.16
CA THR A 65 2.79 -7.85 -11.36
C THR A 65 2.21 -9.26 -11.26
N GLY A 66 0.90 -9.40 -11.03
CA GLY A 66 0.25 -10.66 -10.69
C GLY A 66 0.43 -11.05 -9.22
N LEU A 67 0.23 -12.31 -8.90
CA LEU A 67 0.42 -12.85 -7.55
C LEU A 67 1.70 -13.69 -7.49
N VAL A 68 2.37 -13.68 -6.34
CA VAL A 68 3.51 -14.57 -6.09
C VAL A 68 3.08 -16.04 -6.12
N PRO A 69 3.97 -16.99 -6.43
CA PRO A 69 3.61 -18.41 -6.49
C PRO A 69 2.97 -18.98 -5.23
N GLU A 70 3.36 -18.47 -4.07
CA GLU A 70 2.88 -18.84 -2.74
C GLU A 70 1.72 -17.97 -2.22
N TRP A 71 0.99 -17.27 -3.05
CA TRP A 71 -0.08 -16.35 -2.63
C TRP A 71 -1.13 -16.99 -1.71
N GLN A 72 -1.32 -18.30 -1.80
CA GLN A 72 -2.26 -19.07 -0.95
C GLN A 72 -1.81 -19.14 0.52
N ASP A 73 -0.55 -18.83 0.81
CA ASP A 73 -0.09 -18.68 2.19
C ASP A 73 -0.67 -17.40 2.84
N TYR A 74 -1.09 -16.44 2.03
CA TYR A 74 -1.57 -15.13 2.46
C TYR A 74 -3.08 -14.94 2.33
N PHE A 75 -3.67 -15.47 1.27
CA PHE A 75 -5.07 -15.23 0.90
C PHE A 75 -5.91 -16.50 0.94
N PRO A 76 -7.19 -16.40 1.40
CA PRO A 76 -8.13 -17.49 1.22
C PRO A 76 -8.40 -17.76 -0.26
N ASP A 77 -8.38 -19.00 -0.69
CA ASP A 77 -8.69 -19.40 -2.08
C ASP A 77 -10.00 -18.81 -2.60
N ALA A 78 -11.01 -18.74 -1.73
CA ALA A 78 -12.33 -18.19 -2.07
C ALA A 78 -12.32 -16.67 -2.35
N ARG A 79 -11.20 -15.99 -2.13
CA ARG A 79 -11.06 -14.56 -2.39
C ARG A 79 -10.29 -14.25 -3.67
N VAL A 80 -9.80 -15.26 -4.36
CA VAL A 80 -9.07 -15.12 -5.63
C VAL A 80 -9.77 -15.95 -6.72
N ALA A 81 -10.31 -15.27 -7.73
CA ALA A 81 -10.93 -15.90 -8.89
C ALA A 81 -9.83 -16.41 -9.83
N GLN A 82 -9.24 -17.57 -9.46
CA GLN A 82 -8.12 -18.17 -10.18
C GLN A 82 -8.46 -18.47 -11.64
N GLU A 83 -9.69 -18.90 -11.89
CA GLU A 83 -10.23 -19.23 -13.22
C GLU A 83 -10.41 -18.01 -14.12
N LEU A 84 -10.46 -16.80 -13.52
CA LEU A 84 -10.51 -15.53 -14.23
C LEU A 84 -9.13 -14.83 -14.24
N GLY A 85 -8.13 -15.44 -13.60
CA GLY A 85 -6.77 -14.91 -13.57
C GLY A 85 -6.08 -15.06 -14.92
N THR A 86 -5.39 -14.01 -15.35
CA THR A 86 -4.62 -14.02 -16.61
C THR A 86 -3.40 -13.10 -16.51
N GLY A 87 -2.52 -13.20 -17.49
CA GLY A 87 -1.42 -12.26 -17.66
C GLY A 87 -1.21 -11.93 -19.14
N PHE A 88 -0.54 -10.83 -19.34
CA PHE A 88 -0.07 -10.38 -20.63
C PHE A 88 1.43 -10.16 -20.57
N TYR A 89 2.11 -10.55 -21.60
CA TYR A 89 3.56 -10.44 -21.73
C TYR A 89 3.95 -10.03 -23.13
N GLN A 90 4.82 -9.08 -23.21
CA GLN A 90 5.43 -8.66 -24.45
C GLN A 90 6.95 -8.78 -24.31
N PRO A 91 7.62 -9.60 -25.10
CA PRO A 91 9.08 -9.69 -25.02
C PRO A 91 9.71 -8.32 -25.28
N VAL A 92 10.56 -7.87 -24.38
CA VAL A 92 11.36 -6.65 -24.56
C VAL A 92 12.82 -7.04 -24.40
N THR A 93 13.60 -6.76 -25.42
CA THR A 93 15.04 -6.96 -25.40
C THR A 93 15.73 -5.63 -25.31
N PHE A 94 16.58 -5.48 -24.29
CA PHE A 94 17.41 -4.29 -24.12
C PHE A 94 18.79 -4.53 -24.71
N LYS A 95 19.19 -3.68 -25.65
CA LYS A 95 20.51 -3.71 -26.25
C LYS A 95 21.29 -2.48 -25.80
N SER A 96 22.39 -2.69 -25.10
CA SER A 96 23.30 -1.60 -24.73
C SER A 96 23.98 -1.04 -25.96
N HIS A 97 23.83 0.26 -26.18
CA HIS A 97 24.40 0.96 -27.35
C HIS A 97 25.87 1.32 -27.17
N SER A 98 26.69 0.56 -26.76
CA SER A 98 28.13 0.79 -26.76
C SER A 98 28.80 1.16 -25.43
N THR A 99 30.07 0.95 -25.47
CA THR A 99 31.05 1.31 -24.43
C THR A 99 31.20 2.84 -24.19
N THR A 100 30.43 3.69 -24.87
CA THR A 100 30.63 5.16 -24.82
C THR A 100 29.40 5.99 -24.42
N LYS A 101 28.17 5.43 -24.48
CA LYS A 101 26.95 6.17 -24.17
C LYS A 101 26.05 5.39 -23.18
N CYS A 102 25.30 6.12 -22.33
CA CYS A 102 24.24 5.58 -21.50
C CYS A 102 22.95 5.54 -22.32
N GLU A 103 22.88 4.65 -23.30
CA GLU A 103 21.71 4.47 -24.14
C GLU A 103 21.40 2.98 -24.28
N VAL A 104 20.11 2.65 -24.27
CA VAL A 104 19.61 1.30 -24.46
C VAL A 104 18.58 1.32 -25.58
N ASP A 105 18.81 0.53 -26.61
CA ASP A 105 17.77 0.23 -27.60
C ASP A 105 16.82 -0.82 -27.03
N THR A 106 15.56 -0.63 -27.30
CA THR A 106 14.54 -1.62 -26.97
C THR A 106 13.93 -2.21 -28.22
N GLU A 107 13.95 -3.54 -28.31
CA GLU A 107 13.16 -4.26 -29.30
C GLU A 107 11.95 -4.89 -28.60
N VAL A 108 10.77 -4.56 -29.08
CA VAL A 108 9.51 -5.05 -28.50
C VAL A 108 8.91 -6.12 -29.42
N GLY A 109 8.67 -7.30 -28.88
CA GLY A 109 8.06 -8.42 -29.60
C GLY A 109 6.53 -8.40 -29.60
N ALA A 110 5.92 -9.45 -30.09
CA ALA A 110 4.46 -9.56 -30.10
C ALA A 110 3.87 -9.81 -28.72
N LEU A 111 2.74 -9.17 -28.43
CA LEU A 111 1.96 -9.39 -27.22
C LEU A 111 1.48 -10.85 -27.15
N ARG A 112 1.53 -11.45 -25.96
CA ARG A 112 1.11 -12.84 -25.68
C ARG A 112 0.33 -12.89 -24.38
N THR A 113 -0.53 -13.87 -24.25
CA THR A 113 -1.09 -14.25 -22.93
C THR A 113 -0.04 -14.97 -22.11
N ALA A 114 -0.13 -14.81 -20.78
CA ALA A 114 0.77 -15.41 -19.81
C ALA A 114 -0.04 -15.84 -18.57
N SER A 115 0.63 -16.49 -17.62
CA SER A 115 0.06 -16.75 -16.31
C SER A 115 -0.08 -15.46 -15.51
N TYR A 116 -1.10 -15.38 -14.66
CA TYR A 116 -1.20 -14.33 -13.64
C TYR A 116 -0.19 -14.52 -12.48
N ILE A 117 0.45 -15.68 -12.40
CA ILE A 117 1.49 -15.91 -11.40
C ILE A 117 2.74 -15.14 -11.80
N GLY A 118 3.20 -14.28 -10.92
CA GLY A 118 4.45 -13.55 -11.01
C GLY A 118 5.63 -14.36 -10.47
N SER A 119 6.78 -13.73 -10.39
CA SER A 119 7.93 -14.25 -9.67
C SER A 119 7.91 -13.79 -8.20
N ARG A 120 8.78 -14.34 -7.36
CA ARG A 120 8.96 -13.85 -5.99
C ARG A 120 9.50 -12.42 -5.93
N SER A 121 10.26 -11.99 -6.93
CA SER A 121 10.73 -10.61 -7.07
C SER A 121 9.64 -9.64 -7.55
N SER A 122 8.49 -10.16 -7.95
CA SER A 122 7.32 -9.39 -8.43
C SER A 122 6.18 -9.39 -7.41
N ALA A 123 6.46 -9.13 -6.14
CA ALA A 123 5.47 -9.26 -5.07
C ALA A 123 4.51 -8.06 -4.97
N HIS A 124 4.70 -7.01 -5.77
CA HIS A 124 3.95 -5.75 -5.68
C HIS A 124 2.43 -5.98 -5.81
N GLY A 125 1.96 -6.72 -6.80
CA GLY A 125 0.53 -7.01 -6.98
C GLY A 125 -0.07 -7.85 -5.84
N THR A 126 0.74 -8.71 -5.19
CA THR A 126 0.31 -9.44 -3.99
C THR A 126 0.11 -8.49 -2.82
N HIS A 127 1.03 -7.54 -2.63
CA HIS A 127 0.91 -6.49 -1.61
C HIS A 127 -0.33 -5.63 -1.84
N VAL A 128 -0.53 -5.16 -3.08
CA VAL A 128 -1.72 -4.38 -3.48
C VAL A 128 -3.02 -5.14 -3.18
N ALA A 129 -3.10 -6.41 -3.57
CA ALA A 129 -4.27 -7.24 -3.30
C ALA A 129 -4.53 -7.40 -1.79
N SER A 130 -3.48 -7.43 -0.97
CA SER A 130 -3.60 -7.58 0.48
C SER A 130 -4.27 -6.40 1.17
N THR A 131 -4.12 -5.20 0.68
CA THR A 131 -4.85 -4.02 1.18
C THR A 131 -6.36 -4.18 0.95
N ILE A 132 -6.74 -4.75 -0.19
CA ILE A 132 -8.16 -4.92 -0.55
C ILE A 132 -8.82 -6.00 0.29
N ILE A 133 -8.28 -7.23 0.29
CA ILE A 133 -8.94 -8.40 0.89
C ILE A 133 -8.36 -8.83 2.23
N GLY A 134 -7.30 -8.19 2.70
CA GLY A 134 -6.54 -8.59 3.88
C GLY A 134 -5.61 -9.76 3.61
N PHE A 135 -4.89 -10.19 4.64
CA PHE A 135 -3.94 -11.29 4.53
C PHE A 135 -3.73 -12.01 5.86
N SER A 136 -3.31 -13.26 5.76
CA SER A 136 -2.87 -14.04 6.91
C SER A 136 -1.36 -13.94 7.06
N TYR A 137 -0.92 -13.74 8.32
CA TYR A 137 0.48 -13.78 8.69
C TYR A 137 0.76 -15.14 9.33
N ARG A 138 1.02 -16.13 8.53
CA ARG A 138 1.51 -17.41 9.02
C ARG A 138 2.47 -17.97 7.98
N SER A 139 3.72 -17.57 8.09
CA SER A 139 4.75 -18.17 7.27
C SER A 139 5.20 -19.48 7.91
N ASN A 140 5.16 -20.57 7.17
CA ASN A 140 5.84 -21.81 7.54
C ASN A 140 7.34 -21.59 7.74
N THR A 141 7.89 -20.56 7.12
CA THR A 141 9.28 -20.15 7.26
C THR A 141 9.56 -19.60 8.65
N ASP A 142 8.61 -18.88 9.26
CA ASP A 142 8.76 -18.35 10.61
C ASP A 142 8.74 -19.49 11.65
N LEU A 143 7.90 -20.51 11.43
CA LEU A 143 7.88 -21.72 12.26
C LEU A 143 9.17 -22.54 12.11
N ALA A 144 9.70 -22.66 10.90
CA ALA A 144 10.95 -23.38 10.61
C ALA A 144 12.18 -22.68 11.21
N GLN A 145 12.11 -21.36 11.45
CA GLN A 145 13.16 -20.58 12.09
C GLN A 145 13.03 -20.49 13.61
N GLY A 146 12.07 -21.17 14.19
CA GLY A 146 11.86 -21.22 15.64
C GLY A 146 11.12 -20.01 16.22
N PHE A 147 10.56 -19.16 15.38
CA PHE A 147 9.66 -18.10 15.80
C PHE A 147 8.26 -18.67 16.02
N ASN A 148 7.86 -18.76 17.26
CA ASN A 148 6.52 -19.22 17.62
C ASN A 148 5.53 -18.04 17.56
N LEU A 149 5.45 -17.38 16.42
CA LEU A 149 4.53 -16.29 16.23
C LEU A 149 3.11 -16.84 16.04
N PRO A 150 2.12 -16.28 16.74
CA PRO A 150 0.73 -16.66 16.49
C PRO A 150 0.33 -16.29 15.07
N ALA A 151 -0.60 -17.03 14.49
CA ALA A 151 -1.18 -16.65 13.21
C ALA A 151 -1.87 -15.29 13.39
N ILE A 152 -1.44 -14.30 12.60
CA ILE A 152 -2.01 -12.97 12.57
C ILE A 152 -2.88 -12.88 11.32
N GLN A 153 -4.06 -12.32 11.47
CA GLN A 153 -4.89 -11.97 10.34
C GLN A 153 -5.09 -10.47 10.31
N VAL A 154 -4.78 -9.87 9.18
CA VAL A 154 -5.06 -8.47 8.89
C VAL A 154 -6.32 -8.42 8.06
N ARG A 155 -7.29 -7.66 8.53
CA ARG A 155 -8.53 -7.44 7.79
C ARG A 155 -8.27 -6.50 6.63
N GLY A 156 -8.68 -6.90 5.43
CA GLY A 156 -8.72 -6.00 4.28
C GLY A 156 -9.84 -4.98 4.41
N ILE A 157 -9.78 -3.95 3.60
CA ILE A 157 -10.82 -2.90 3.54
C ILE A 157 -12.12 -3.51 3.01
N ALA A 158 -12.05 -4.33 1.97
CA ALA A 158 -13.15 -5.07 1.38
C ALA A 158 -12.91 -6.59 1.45
N PRO A 159 -12.93 -7.19 2.66
CA PRO A 159 -12.40 -8.53 2.91
C PRO A 159 -13.16 -9.66 2.22
N LEU A 160 -14.38 -9.42 1.74
CA LEU A 160 -15.18 -10.38 0.98
C LEU A 160 -15.29 -10.04 -0.50
N ALA A 161 -14.60 -9.03 -0.98
CA ALA A 161 -14.41 -8.83 -2.42
C ALA A 161 -13.63 -10.01 -3.02
N THR A 162 -13.76 -10.21 -4.32
CA THR A 162 -13.04 -11.26 -5.04
C THR A 162 -12.02 -10.65 -5.96
N ILE A 163 -10.75 -10.98 -5.77
CA ILE A 163 -9.65 -10.49 -6.61
C ILE A 163 -9.63 -11.26 -7.94
N ILE A 164 -9.53 -10.53 -9.04
CA ILE A 164 -9.14 -11.07 -10.35
C ILE A 164 -7.69 -10.66 -10.57
N PRO A 165 -6.72 -11.58 -10.48
CA PRO A 165 -5.32 -11.21 -10.71
C PRO A 165 -5.06 -11.10 -12.23
N VAL A 166 -4.63 -9.92 -12.65
CA VAL A 166 -4.31 -9.63 -14.06
C VAL A 166 -2.87 -9.12 -14.13
N LYS A 167 -1.96 -9.98 -14.58
CA LYS A 167 -0.56 -9.61 -14.70
C LYS A 167 -0.32 -8.79 -15.96
N VAL A 168 -0.01 -7.51 -15.80
CA VAL A 168 0.35 -6.57 -16.87
C VAL A 168 1.74 -5.98 -16.71
N LEU A 169 2.39 -6.22 -15.55
CA LEU A 169 3.78 -5.88 -15.29
C LEU A 169 4.59 -7.17 -15.25
N ALA A 170 5.66 -7.24 -16.01
CA ALA A 170 6.50 -8.44 -16.11
C ALA A 170 7.93 -8.16 -15.67
N ASP A 171 8.66 -9.23 -15.35
CA ASP A 171 10.08 -9.16 -15.01
C ASP A 171 10.91 -9.08 -16.28
N TYR A 172 11.78 -8.08 -16.37
CA TYR A 172 12.72 -7.92 -17.46
C TYR A 172 14.13 -7.76 -16.92
N GLN A 173 15.09 -8.27 -17.66
CA GLN A 173 16.51 -8.12 -17.33
C GLN A 173 17.08 -6.90 -18.05
N LEU A 174 17.36 -5.85 -17.27
CA LEU A 174 18.10 -4.71 -17.77
C LEU A 174 19.59 -5.07 -17.80
N PRO A 175 20.30 -4.90 -18.94
CA PRO A 175 21.72 -5.18 -19.00
C PRO A 175 22.53 -4.19 -18.15
N SER A 176 23.75 -4.55 -17.80
CA SER A 176 24.67 -3.61 -17.16
C SER A 176 25.00 -2.45 -18.11
N LEU A 177 24.90 -1.23 -17.59
CA LEU A 177 25.16 0.01 -18.31
C LEU A 177 26.32 0.79 -17.63
N PRO A 178 27.56 0.35 -17.76
CA PRO A 178 28.70 0.88 -17.01
C PRO A 178 29.03 2.34 -17.33
N LYS A 179 28.46 2.90 -18.38
CA LYS A 179 28.65 4.30 -18.80
C LYS A 179 27.54 5.23 -18.41
N CYS A 180 26.50 4.72 -17.73
CA CYS A 180 25.51 5.55 -17.12
C CYS A 180 26.07 6.26 -15.87
N PRO A 181 25.63 7.48 -15.55
CA PRO A 181 25.91 8.08 -14.27
C PRO A 181 25.53 7.09 -13.16
N ASN A 182 26.46 6.80 -12.26
CA ASN A 182 26.33 5.79 -11.18
C ASN A 182 26.41 4.31 -11.59
N GLY A 183 26.81 3.99 -12.83
CA GLY A 183 27.11 2.62 -13.29
C GLY A 183 26.04 1.60 -12.87
N THR A 184 25.02 1.37 -13.72
CA THR A 184 24.02 0.36 -13.37
C THR A 184 24.55 -1.04 -13.60
N HIS A 185 24.42 -1.90 -12.60
CA HIS A 185 24.61 -3.34 -12.77
C HIS A 185 23.39 -3.96 -13.46
N SER A 186 23.55 -5.15 -14.02
CA SER A 186 22.42 -5.92 -14.51
C SER A 186 21.42 -6.15 -13.37
N GLN A 187 20.15 -5.79 -13.59
CA GLN A 187 19.11 -5.89 -12.58
C GLN A 187 17.78 -6.35 -13.19
N THR A 188 16.95 -6.99 -12.39
CA THR A 188 15.58 -7.27 -12.77
C THR A 188 14.73 -6.03 -12.50
N ILE A 189 13.97 -5.62 -13.50
CA ILE A 189 12.98 -4.54 -13.38
C ILE A 189 11.59 -5.07 -13.69
N ASN A 190 10.59 -4.51 -13.06
CA ASN A 190 9.19 -4.81 -13.34
C ASN A 190 8.58 -3.64 -14.11
N PHE A 191 8.06 -3.90 -15.29
CA PHE A 191 7.30 -2.90 -16.04
C PHE A 191 6.32 -3.57 -17.00
N GLY A 192 5.40 -2.78 -17.55
CA GLY A 192 4.48 -3.16 -18.61
C GLY A 192 4.56 -2.20 -19.77
N THR A 193 4.31 -2.70 -20.97
CA THR A 193 4.08 -1.84 -22.12
C THR A 193 2.64 -1.35 -22.12
N ASN A 194 2.37 -0.27 -22.83
CA ASN A 194 1.01 0.27 -22.97
C ASN A 194 0.05 -0.78 -23.54
N GLU A 195 0.53 -1.65 -24.42
CA GLU A 195 -0.25 -2.74 -25.01
C GLU A 195 -0.56 -3.83 -23.98
N MET A 196 0.34 -4.12 -23.03
CA MET A 196 0.06 -5.07 -21.95
C MET A 196 -1.01 -4.54 -21.00
N VAL A 197 -0.91 -3.26 -20.61
CA VAL A 197 -1.90 -2.61 -19.74
C VAL A 197 -3.25 -2.53 -20.43
N ALA A 198 -3.30 -2.05 -21.67
CA ALA A 198 -4.53 -1.97 -22.46
C ALA A 198 -5.19 -3.35 -22.65
N ALA A 199 -4.40 -4.40 -22.90
CA ALA A 199 -4.92 -5.76 -23.02
C ALA A 199 -5.51 -6.27 -21.71
N GLY A 200 -4.91 -5.91 -20.56
CA GLY A 200 -5.47 -6.21 -19.23
C GLY A 200 -6.81 -5.53 -19.00
N ILE A 201 -6.94 -4.26 -19.34
CA ILE A 201 -8.19 -3.49 -19.25
C ILE A 201 -9.27 -4.07 -20.18
N ASP A 202 -8.90 -4.36 -21.42
CA ASP A 202 -9.81 -4.99 -22.41
C ASP A 202 -10.28 -6.37 -21.96
N TYR A 203 -9.40 -7.16 -21.35
CA TYR A 203 -9.76 -8.46 -20.79
C TYR A 203 -10.82 -8.32 -19.69
N VAL A 204 -10.61 -7.45 -18.70
CA VAL A 204 -11.57 -7.21 -17.62
C VAL A 204 -12.89 -6.68 -18.18
N THR A 205 -12.84 -5.81 -19.20
CA THR A 205 -14.02 -5.33 -19.92
C THR A 205 -14.78 -6.47 -20.57
N SER A 206 -14.08 -7.45 -21.12
CA SER A 206 -14.71 -8.64 -21.71
C SER A 206 -15.40 -9.52 -20.66
N LEU A 207 -14.80 -9.67 -19.49
CA LEU A 207 -15.40 -10.37 -18.34
C LEU A 207 -16.67 -9.65 -17.89
N LYS A 208 -16.63 -8.31 -17.76
CA LYS A 208 -17.79 -7.50 -17.38
C LYS A 208 -18.94 -7.62 -18.37
N LYS A 209 -18.66 -7.70 -19.66
CA LYS A 209 -19.68 -7.92 -20.70
C LYS A 209 -20.16 -9.36 -20.80
N GLY A 210 -19.41 -10.31 -20.24
CA GLY A 210 -19.66 -11.75 -20.28
C GLY A 210 -20.09 -12.34 -18.95
N VAL A 211 -19.18 -13.11 -18.34
CA VAL A 211 -19.44 -13.91 -17.14
C VAL A 211 -19.72 -13.07 -15.88
N LEU A 212 -19.25 -11.82 -15.84
CA LEU A 212 -19.47 -10.88 -14.73
C LEU A 212 -20.51 -9.80 -15.04
N LYS A 213 -21.37 -9.99 -16.04
CA LYS A 213 -22.34 -8.98 -16.48
C LYS A 213 -23.28 -8.51 -15.34
N ASP A 214 -23.59 -9.38 -14.41
CA ASP A 214 -24.48 -9.13 -13.28
C ASP A 214 -23.74 -8.77 -11.98
N HIS A 215 -22.42 -8.64 -12.03
CA HIS A 215 -21.58 -8.28 -10.92
C HIS A 215 -20.90 -6.93 -11.10
N PRO A 216 -20.78 -6.11 -10.06
CA PRO A 216 -19.92 -4.94 -10.10
C PRO A 216 -18.45 -5.35 -10.27
N VAL A 217 -17.72 -4.56 -11.05
CA VAL A 217 -16.30 -4.77 -11.30
C VAL A 217 -15.56 -3.46 -11.11
N VAL A 218 -14.49 -3.51 -10.32
CA VAL A 218 -13.52 -2.44 -10.14
C VAL A 218 -12.19 -2.89 -10.75
N ILE A 219 -11.50 -2.01 -11.46
CA ILE A 219 -10.09 -2.17 -11.82
C ILE A 219 -9.25 -1.32 -10.86
N ASN A 220 -8.22 -1.91 -10.29
CA ASN A 220 -7.16 -1.20 -9.59
C ASN A 220 -5.86 -1.26 -10.39
N MET A 221 -5.29 -0.11 -10.67
CA MET A 221 -4.01 0.05 -11.36
C MET A 221 -3.01 0.78 -10.46
N SER A 222 -2.24 0.01 -9.68
CA SER A 222 -1.13 0.51 -8.87
C SER A 222 0.14 0.63 -9.72
N LEU A 223 0.03 1.36 -10.81
CA LEU A 223 1.08 1.53 -11.83
C LEU A 223 0.94 2.90 -12.49
N GLY A 224 1.99 3.37 -13.14
CA GLY A 224 1.97 4.60 -13.90
C GLY A 224 3.13 4.70 -14.89
N GLY A 225 2.98 5.60 -15.84
CA GLY A 225 4.05 6.08 -16.72
C GLY A 225 4.90 7.13 -16.01
N GLY A 226 5.56 8.02 -16.69
CA GLY A 226 6.27 9.14 -16.06
C GLY A 226 5.35 10.34 -15.82
N ALA A 227 5.76 11.21 -14.89
CA ALA A 227 5.02 12.42 -14.55
C ALA A 227 4.76 13.30 -15.79
N GLY A 228 3.50 13.66 -15.96
CA GLY A 228 3.07 14.51 -17.07
C GLY A 228 2.96 13.80 -18.43
N GLU A 229 3.35 12.54 -18.54
CA GLU A 229 3.15 11.79 -19.78
C GLU A 229 1.66 11.49 -19.98
N PRO A 230 1.12 11.77 -21.17
CA PRO A 230 -0.28 11.50 -21.45
C PRO A 230 -0.52 10.00 -21.54
N LEU A 231 -1.73 9.58 -21.20
CA LEU A 231 -2.16 8.20 -21.45
C LEU A 231 -2.07 7.88 -22.95
N SER A 232 -1.49 6.75 -23.29
CA SER A 232 -1.35 6.34 -24.69
C SER A 232 -2.71 6.14 -25.37
N ALA A 233 -2.76 6.28 -26.69
CA ALA A 233 -4.02 6.12 -27.42
C ALA A 233 -4.66 4.73 -27.25
N VAL A 234 -3.84 3.68 -27.12
CA VAL A 234 -4.36 2.31 -26.94
C VAL A 234 -4.92 2.14 -25.52
N GLU A 235 -4.29 2.71 -24.50
CA GLU A 235 -4.79 2.68 -23.14
C GLU A 235 -6.03 3.55 -22.98
N THR A 236 -6.04 4.76 -23.54
CA THR A 236 -7.22 5.64 -23.55
C THR A 236 -8.44 4.92 -24.11
N ALA A 237 -8.30 4.27 -25.27
CA ALA A 237 -9.39 3.52 -25.87
C ALA A 237 -9.88 2.35 -25.01
N ALA A 238 -8.96 1.67 -24.31
CA ALA A 238 -9.30 0.57 -23.40
C ALA A 238 -10.03 1.08 -22.14
N VAL A 239 -9.55 2.17 -21.53
CA VAL A 239 -10.17 2.82 -20.37
C VAL A 239 -11.58 3.29 -20.70
N ASP A 240 -11.76 4.05 -21.78
CA ASP A 240 -13.08 4.56 -22.18
C ASP A 240 -14.09 3.43 -22.42
N LYS A 241 -13.64 2.36 -23.07
CA LYS A 241 -14.45 1.17 -23.33
C LYS A 241 -14.84 0.43 -22.05
N ALA A 242 -13.95 0.38 -21.05
CA ALA A 242 -14.21 -0.24 -19.76
C ALA A 242 -15.23 0.57 -18.95
N ILE A 243 -15.06 1.89 -18.89
CA ILE A 243 -16.00 2.81 -18.23
C ILE A 243 -17.38 2.72 -18.90
N ALA A 244 -17.42 2.73 -20.22
CA ALA A 244 -18.68 2.55 -20.97
C ALA A 244 -19.35 1.19 -20.72
N ALA A 245 -18.60 0.18 -20.29
CA ALA A 245 -19.12 -1.12 -19.88
C ALA A 245 -19.58 -1.17 -18.42
N GLY A 246 -19.44 -0.08 -17.66
CA GLY A 246 -19.80 0.01 -16.24
C GLY A 246 -18.71 -0.53 -15.29
N VAL A 247 -17.46 -0.53 -15.73
CA VAL A 247 -16.32 -0.83 -14.85
C VAL A 247 -15.88 0.47 -14.17
N VAL A 248 -15.65 0.42 -12.85
CA VAL A 248 -15.04 1.52 -12.10
C VAL A 248 -13.54 1.35 -12.18
N ILE A 249 -12.79 2.41 -12.48
CA ILE A 249 -11.34 2.34 -12.62
C ILE A 249 -10.69 3.28 -11.60
N VAL A 250 -9.75 2.73 -10.84
CA VAL A 250 -8.94 3.45 -9.85
C VAL A 250 -7.47 3.27 -10.21
N ALA A 251 -6.69 4.33 -10.12
CA ALA A 251 -5.25 4.27 -10.36
C ALA A 251 -4.44 5.10 -9.37
N ALA A 252 -3.18 4.74 -9.21
CA ALA A 252 -2.20 5.50 -8.48
C ALA A 252 -1.90 6.85 -9.18
N ALA A 253 -1.72 7.91 -8.38
CA ALA A 253 -1.40 9.24 -8.91
C ALA A 253 0.05 9.37 -9.41
N GLY A 254 0.92 8.40 -9.10
CA GLY A 254 2.35 8.44 -9.40
C GLY A 254 3.20 8.84 -8.20
N ASN A 255 4.51 8.62 -8.33
CA ASN A 255 5.47 8.80 -7.23
C ASN A 255 6.56 9.85 -7.54
N ASP A 256 6.28 10.75 -8.46
CA ASP A 256 7.22 11.77 -8.92
C ASP A 256 7.04 13.14 -8.21
N GLY A 257 6.17 13.18 -7.18
CA GLY A 257 5.97 14.33 -6.30
C GLY A 257 5.65 15.61 -7.06
N GLU A 258 6.51 16.60 -6.90
CA GLU A 258 6.39 17.91 -7.55
C GLU A 258 6.48 17.88 -9.08
N ALA A 259 6.94 16.80 -9.69
CA ALA A 259 7.00 16.70 -11.15
C ALA A 259 5.61 16.51 -11.78
N GLY A 260 4.64 16.01 -11.02
CA GLY A 260 3.26 15.87 -11.46
C GLY A 260 2.69 14.47 -11.26
N MET A 261 1.52 14.24 -11.85
CA MET A 261 0.84 12.95 -11.82
C MET A 261 1.27 12.08 -13.00
N ASP A 262 1.25 10.77 -12.77
CA ASP A 262 1.44 9.75 -13.79
C ASP A 262 0.10 9.38 -14.45
N SER A 263 0.12 8.98 -15.72
CA SER A 263 -1.00 8.26 -16.33
C SER A 263 -0.93 6.77 -15.96
N PRO A 264 -2.05 6.06 -15.76
CA PRO A 264 -3.42 6.49 -16.05
C PRO A 264 -4.09 7.32 -14.96
N GLY A 265 -3.47 7.51 -13.78
CA GLY A 265 -4.06 8.28 -12.66
C GLY A 265 -4.35 9.74 -13.01
N SER A 266 -3.58 10.34 -13.90
CA SER A 266 -3.82 11.72 -14.36
C SER A 266 -4.95 11.86 -15.39
N TYR A 267 -5.52 10.76 -15.90
CA TYR A 267 -6.59 10.79 -16.89
C TYR A 267 -7.93 10.96 -16.19
N ALA A 268 -8.58 12.12 -16.36
CA ALA A 268 -9.76 12.53 -15.61
C ALA A 268 -10.91 11.50 -15.47
N PRO A 269 -11.20 10.59 -16.42
CA PRO A 269 -12.19 9.53 -16.23
C PRO A 269 -11.77 8.39 -15.28
N VAL A 270 -10.52 8.39 -14.79
CA VAL A 270 -9.95 7.38 -13.89
C VAL A 270 -9.87 8.00 -12.49
N ILE A 271 -10.40 7.32 -11.49
CA ILE A 271 -10.33 7.79 -10.10
C ILE A 271 -8.89 7.69 -9.62
N SER A 272 -8.29 8.81 -9.28
CA SER A 272 -6.89 8.91 -8.87
C SER A 272 -6.71 8.90 -7.36
N ALA A 273 -5.62 8.31 -6.90
CA ALA A 273 -5.26 8.21 -5.49
C ALA A 273 -3.85 8.74 -5.22
N GLY A 274 -3.75 9.84 -4.49
CA GLY A 274 -2.50 10.34 -3.91
C GLY A 274 -2.19 9.66 -2.58
N ALA A 275 -0.96 9.84 -2.08
CA ALA A 275 -0.46 9.12 -0.90
C ALA A 275 -0.34 10.00 0.34
N THR A 276 -0.94 9.54 1.42
CA THR A 276 -0.78 10.11 2.77
C THR A 276 -0.07 9.17 3.70
N GLY A 277 0.42 9.73 4.78
CA GLY A 277 0.91 9.00 5.94
C GLY A 277 0.37 9.61 7.23
N TRP A 278 0.72 8.98 8.33
CA TRP A 278 0.32 9.39 9.66
C TRP A 278 1.57 9.75 10.49
N THR A 279 1.57 10.90 11.16
CA THR A 279 2.74 11.36 11.96
C THR A 279 3.10 10.42 13.11
N GLY A 280 2.14 9.61 13.57
CA GLY A 280 2.35 8.57 14.58
C GLY A 280 2.81 7.22 14.05
N GLU A 281 3.19 7.11 12.79
CA GLU A 281 3.65 5.84 12.17
C GLU A 281 4.81 5.19 12.92
N TRP A 282 5.70 6.01 13.49
CA TRP A 282 6.85 5.56 14.24
C TRP A 282 6.69 5.93 15.71
N LEU A 283 6.50 4.92 16.52
CA LEU A 283 6.41 5.11 17.96
C LEU A 283 7.76 5.39 18.59
N ASP A 284 7.74 6.22 19.62
CA ASP A 284 8.84 6.29 20.56
C ASP A 284 8.90 4.98 21.37
N ASP A 285 10.10 4.46 21.61
CA ASP A 285 10.31 3.27 22.43
C ASP A 285 10.00 3.52 23.92
N GLY A 286 9.47 4.69 24.26
CA GLY A 286 9.09 5.07 25.62
C GLY A 286 10.27 5.27 26.58
N ALA A 287 11.48 5.15 26.08
CA ALA A 287 12.67 5.15 26.94
C ALA A 287 13.28 6.53 27.14
N SER A 288 12.56 7.59 26.89
CA SER A 288 13.04 8.94 27.13
C SER A 288 13.32 9.76 25.88
N GLY A 289 12.60 10.76 25.75
CA GLY A 289 12.98 11.91 24.94
C GLY A 289 13.43 11.54 23.53
N ASN A 290 13.07 12.29 22.67
CA ASN A 290 13.25 12.25 21.25
C ASN A 290 14.67 12.62 20.82
N PRO A 291 15.31 11.88 19.91
CA PRO A 291 15.07 10.51 19.47
C PRO A 291 15.65 9.47 20.46
N PRO A 292 15.27 8.18 20.39
CA PRO A 292 15.93 7.16 21.20
C PRO A 292 17.42 7.13 20.90
N ALA A 293 18.24 6.82 21.93
CA ALA A 293 19.70 6.90 21.85
C ALA A 293 20.35 6.08 20.74
N ASN A 294 19.60 5.15 20.13
CA ASN A 294 20.04 4.31 19.00
C ASN A 294 19.42 4.76 17.65
N GLY A 295 18.65 5.85 17.60
CA GLY A 295 18.01 6.35 16.39
C GLY A 295 16.83 5.51 15.88
N PHE A 296 16.43 4.47 16.58
CA PHE A 296 15.34 3.59 16.16
C PHE A 296 14.07 3.87 16.95
N ARG A 297 12.96 3.99 16.20
CA ARG A 297 11.61 3.95 16.73
C ARG A 297 10.92 2.70 16.20
N TYR A 298 9.99 2.17 17.00
CA TYR A 298 9.24 0.99 16.61
C TYR A 298 8.00 1.39 15.84
N ARG A 299 7.82 0.81 14.65
CA ARG A 299 6.59 0.96 13.90
C ARG A 299 5.56 -0.07 14.34
N MET A 300 4.35 0.42 14.67
CA MET A 300 3.22 -0.42 15.03
C MET A 300 2.26 -0.51 13.83
N TRP A 301 2.17 -1.67 13.22
CA TRP A 301 1.38 -1.88 12.02
C TRP A 301 -0.01 -2.47 12.27
N TRP A 302 -0.23 -3.06 13.45
CA TRP A 302 -1.49 -3.71 13.84
C TRP A 302 -2.32 -2.85 14.79
N LEU A 303 -2.13 -1.55 14.80
CA LEU A 303 -2.91 -0.67 15.65
C LEU A 303 -4.34 -0.63 15.18
N GLN A 304 -5.21 -1.04 16.08
CA GLN A 304 -6.62 -0.69 16.05
C GLN A 304 -6.79 0.59 16.86
N ASN A 305 -7.74 1.42 16.46
CA ASN A 305 -8.07 2.67 17.13
C ASN A 305 -6.96 3.72 17.08
N VAL A 306 -6.47 4.02 15.91
CA VAL A 306 -5.68 5.23 15.65
C VAL A 306 -6.45 6.48 16.07
N LYS A 307 -7.77 6.38 16.16
CA LYS A 307 -8.66 7.44 16.67
C LYS A 307 -8.64 7.66 18.17
N GLY A 308 -7.97 6.81 18.94
CA GLY A 308 -7.89 6.96 20.39
C GLY A 308 -9.19 6.96 21.15
N ASN A 309 -10.25 6.33 20.61
CA ASN A 309 -11.56 6.24 21.27
C ASN A 309 -11.54 5.30 22.50
N GLY A 310 -10.38 4.92 22.99
CA GLY A 310 -10.15 4.25 24.26
C GLY A 310 -10.73 2.84 24.39
N ALA A 311 -11.50 2.40 23.43
CA ALA A 311 -12.10 1.07 23.42
C ALA A 311 -11.15 0.01 22.88
N GLY A 312 -9.94 0.40 22.49
CA GLY A 312 -8.93 -0.50 22.00
C GLY A 312 -8.57 -1.55 23.02
N THR A 313 -8.74 -2.78 22.65
CA THR A 313 -8.26 -3.95 23.40
C THR A 313 -6.73 -4.01 23.52
N ALA A 314 -6.03 -3.09 22.92
CA ALA A 314 -4.59 -2.98 22.88
C ALA A 314 -4.03 -2.29 24.15
N GLY A 315 -4.55 -2.63 25.32
CA GLY A 315 -3.99 -2.22 26.59
C GLY A 315 -3.60 -0.73 26.62
N ASN A 316 -2.56 -0.36 27.31
CA ASN A 316 -2.09 1.02 27.46
C ASN A 316 -1.49 1.67 26.19
N LEU A 317 -1.68 1.10 24.99
CA LEU A 317 -1.24 1.75 23.77
C LEU A 317 -1.97 3.08 23.53
N SER A 318 -3.23 3.20 23.98
CA SER A 318 -3.92 4.49 23.97
C SER A 318 -3.22 5.56 24.80
N ALA A 319 -2.46 5.19 25.84
CA ALA A 319 -1.66 6.13 26.63
C ALA A 319 -0.38 6.56 25.90
N LEU A 320 0.20 5.69 25.08
CA LEU A 320 1.34 6.03 24.21
C LEU A 320 0.92 6.99 23.10
N PHE A 321 -0.33 6.93 22.69
CA PHE A 321 -0.91 7.78 21.63
C PHE A 321 -1.76 8.94 22.15
N ALA A 322 -1.98 9.06 23.44
CA ALA A 322 -2.78 10.14 24.03
C ALA A 322 -2.27 11.55 23.67
N ASN A 323 -1.06 11.65 23.15
CA ASN A 323 -0.44 12.90 22.67
C ASN A 323 -0.24 12.94 21.15
N SER A 324 -0.53 11.86 20.43
CA SER A 324 -0.46 11.85 18.97
C SER A 324 -1.84 12.12 18.44
N GLY A 325 -2.27 13.34 18.34
CA GLY A 325 -3.62 13.77 17.94
C GLY A 325 -4.38 12.69 17.15
N ASN A 326 -5.45 12.25 17.73
CA ASN A 326 -6.21 11.12 17.24
C ASN A 326 -6.91 11.44 15.92
N VAL A 327 -6.89 10.52 14.98
CA VAL A 327 -7.86 10.54 13.88
C VAL A 327 -9.21 10.26 14.54
N ASP A 328 -10.06 11.25 14.68
CA ASP A 328 -11.37 11.06 15.23
C ASP A 328 -12.45 11.03 14.13
N GLU A 329 -13.57 10.49 14.47
CA GLU A 329 -14.75 10.42 13.60
C GLU A 329 -15.26 11.79 13.12
N ASN A 330 -14.74 12.90 13.69
CA ASN A 330 -15.06 14.26 13.29
C ASN A 330 -14.01 14.86 12.35
N GLY A 331 -13.01 14.08 11.92
CA GLY A 331 -11.94 14.53 11.04
C GLY A 331 -10.79 15.24 11.77
N ALA A 332 -10.73 15.18 13.11
CA ALA A 332 -9.61 15.75 13.87
C ALA A 332 -8.27 15.10 13.52
N GLY A 333 -8.30 13.87 13.04
CA GLY A 333 -7.12 13.17 12.56
C GLY A 333 -6.44 13.74 11.34
N ILE A 334 -7.09 14.69 10.69
CA ILE A 334 -6.41 15.43 9.63
C ILE A 334 -5.20 16.20 10.16
N ALA A 335 -5.17 16.54 11.46
CA ALA A 335 -4.04 17.21 12.08
C ALA A 335 -2.77 16.36 12.11
N ASP A 336 -2.90 15.03 12.09
CA ASP A 336 -1.80 14.08 12.14
C ASP A 336 -1.56 13.39 10.77
N THR A 337 -2.36 13.75 9.78
CA THR A 337 -2.17 13.29 8.40
C THR A 337 -1.20 14.22 7.68
N TYR A 338 -0.30 13.64 6.91
CA TYR A 338 0.57 14.36 5.99
C TYR A 338 0.47 13.77 4.59
N VAL A 339 0.77 14.57 3.57
CA VAL A 339 0.98 14.07 2.20
C VAL A 339 2.46 13.75 2.04
N THR A 340 2.74 12.58 1.48
CA THR A 340 4.12 12.16 1.23
C THR A 340 4.78 13.04 0.17
N ASP A 341 6.09 13.19 0.23
CA ASP A 341 6.86 13.98 -0.72
C ASP A 341 6.84 13.41 -2.14
N PHE A 342 6.75 12.09 -2.24
CA PHE A 342 6.69 11.38 -3.52
C PHE A 342 5.29 11.39 -4.17
N SER A 343 4.20 11.68 -3.44
CA SER A 343 2.85 11.65 -4.01
C SER A 343 2.72 12.56 -5.22
N GLY A 344 2.27 12.01 -6.35
CA GLY A 344 2.00 12.77 -7.57
C GLY A 344 1.00 13.90 -7.32
N ARG A 345 1.26 15.08 -7.90
CA ARG A 345 0.50 16.31 -7.67
C ARG A 345 -0.12 16.83 -8.95
N SER A 346 -1.30 17.41 -8.84
CA SER A 346 -2.00 18.03 -9.97
C SER A 346 -1.29 19.34 -10.37
N LYS A 347 -0.32 19.26 -11.27
CA LYS A 347 0.50 20.40 -11.73
C LYS A 347 0.03 21.01 -13.04
N ALA A 348 -0.74 20.29 -13.82
CA ALA A 348 -1.26 20.75 -15.10
C ALA A 348 -2.79 20.73 -15.11
N ALA A 349 -3.40 21.60 -15.91
CA ALA A 349 -4.86 21.73 -15.99
C ALA A 349 -5.59 20.48 -16.49
N ASN A 350 -4.86 19.54 -17.08
CA ASN A 350 -5.38 18.24 -17.53
C ASN A 350 -5.09 17.11 -16.54
N GLN A 351 -4.53 17.40 -15.37
CA GLN A 351 -4.32 16.45 -14.29
C GLN A 351 -5.40 16.66 -13.24
N ASP A 352 -6.07 15.59 -12.86
CA ASP A 352 -7.14 15.59 -11.87
C ASP A 352 -6.79 14.61 -10.76
N LEU A 353 -6.49 15.15 -9.57
CA LEU A 353 -6.28 14.36 -8.37
C LEU A 353 -7.58 14.33 -7.56
N ASP A 354 -8.21 13.16 -7.47
CA ASP A 354 -9.51 13.02 -6.82
C ASP A 354 -9.44 13.03 -5.31
N VAL A 355 -8.69 12.09 -4.74
CA VAL A 355 -8.55 11.92 -3.29
C VAL A 355 -7.14 11.48 -2.93
N VAL A 356 -6.82 11.62 -1.65
CA VAL A 356 -5.62 11.01 -1.06
C VAL A 356 -6.03 9.90 -0.09
N ALA A 357 -5.18 8.88 0.02
CA ALA A 357 -5.41 7.73 0.88
C ALA A 357 -4.07 7.24 1.46
N PRO A 358 -4.06 6.40 2.51
CA PRO A 358 -2.83 5.89 3.08
C PRO A 358 -1.94 5.22 2.04
N GLY A 359 -0.70 5.69 1.94
CA GLY A 359 0.29 5.20 0.97
C GLY A 359 1.71 5.23 1.50
N SER A 360 1.91 5.70 2.73
CA SER A 360 3.19 5.67 3.41
C SER A 360 3.28 4.45 4.31
N TRP A 361 4.31 3.62 4.15
CA TRP A 361 4.57 2.50 5.07
C TRP A 361 3.38 1.54 5.30
N VAL A 362 2.65 1.21 4.26
CA VAL A 362 1.59 0.20 4.32
C VAL A 362 2.20 -1.19 4.39
N ARG A 363 1.73 -2.01 5.32
CA ARG A 363 2.24 -3.36 5.49
C ARG A 363 1.46 -4.38 4.71
N GLY A 364 2.19 -5.28 4.07
CA GLY A 364 1.60 -6.40 3.34
C GLY A 364 2.60 -7.50 3.02
N PRO A 365 2.14 -8.60 2.43
CA PRO A 365 2.99 -9.67 1.95
C PRO A 365 3.94 -9.16 0.85
N PHE A 366 5.23 -9.44 1.03
CA PHE A 366 6.25 -9.16 0.03
C PHE A 366 7.29 -10.27 0.11
N ALA A 367 7.33 -11.13 -0.89
CA ALA A 367 8.06 -12.39 -0.83
C ALA A 367 9.59 -12.25 -0.86
N SER A 368 10.10 -11.10 -1.23
CA SER A 368 11.53 -10.79 -1.22
C SER A 368 11.76 -9.40 -0.64
N ASP A 369 12.96 -9.15 -0.13
CA ASP A 369 13.37 -7.81 0.28
C ASP A 369 13.27 -6.87 -0.92
N PRO A 370 12.44 -5.82 -0.87
CA PRO A 370 12.29 -4.89 -1.97
C PRO A 370 13.55 -4.06 -2.25
N GLY A 371 14.55 -4.16 -1.38
CA GLY A 371 15.77 -3.40 -1.49
C GLY A 371 15.64 -1.96 -0.98
N TYR A 372 16.67 -1.17 -1.26
CA TYR A 372 16.70 0.25 -0.93
C TYR A 372 16.12 1.09 -2.06
N SER A 373 15.21 2.00 -1.73
CA SER A 373 14.62 2.97 -2.65
C SER A 373 14.34 4.27 -1.90
N HIS A 374 14.13 5.37 -2.62
CA HIS A 374 13.68 6.63 -2.04
C HIS A 374 12.24 6.58 -1.50
N LEU A 375 11.46 5.58 -1.90
CA LEU A 375 10.16 5.29 -1.32
C LEU A 375 10.36 4.58 0.04
N PRO A 376 9.39 4.66 0.96
CA PRO A 376 9.48 3.96 2.23
C PRO A 376 9.38 2.44 2.04
N TRP A 377 10.49 1.84 1.73
CA TRP A 377 10.67 0.40 1.60
C TRP A 377 11.27 -0.13 2.89
N TRP A 378 10.47 -0.66 3.77
CA TRP A 378 11.05 -1.27 4.95
C TRP A 378 9.99 -2.01 5.73
N SER A 379 10.30 -3.00 6.29
CA SER A 379 10.88 -3.68 7.38
C SER A 379 10.53 -5.15 7.43
N LYS A 380 11.43 -5.84 8.00
CA LYS A 380 11.33 -7.27 8.26
C LYS A 380 10.51 -7.52 9.52
N GLY A 381 9.46 -8.30 9.43
CA GLY A 381 8.78 -9.04 10.47
C GLY A 381 8.50 -8.43 11.86
N LEU A 382 7.65 -9.10 12.59
CA LEU A 382 7.44 -8.90 14.02
C LEU A 382 8.59 -9.52 14.80
N GLY A 383 9.15 -8.80 15.73
CA GLY A 383 9.90 -9.35 16.85
C GLY A 383 11.40 -9.44 16.72
N ASP A 384 12.01 -9.43 15.56
CA ASP A 384 13.46 -9.28 15.45
C ASP A 384 13.85 -8.63 14.13
N LEU A 385 14.15 -7.35 14.21
CA LEU A 385 14.58 -6.52 13.09
C LEU A 385 15.85 -7.04 12.41
N HIS A 386 16.58 -7.97 13.02
CA HIS A 386 17.86 -8.43 12.54
C HIS A 386 17.88 -9.88 12.04
N LYS A 387 16.85 -10.66 12.30
CA LYS A 387 16.88 -12.12 12.08
C LYS A 387 15.78 -12.68 11.21
N ASN A 388 14.76 -11.90 10.92
CA ASN A 388 13.62 -12.42 10.16
C ASN A 388 13.74 -12.03 8.68
N PRO A 389 13.93 -12.99 7.78
CA PRO A 389 13.74 -12.78 6.35
C PRO A 389 12.25 -12.70 5.98
N GLY A 390 11.39 -12.27 6.91
CA GLY A 390 9.94 -12.30 6.78
C GLY A 390 9.46 -11.81 5.43
N ASN A 391 8.42 -12.46 4.95
CA ASN A 391 7.75 -12.16 3.68
C ASN A 391 6.75 -11.00 3.83
N PHE A 392 7.01 -10.06 4.74
CA PHE A 392 6.10 -8.95 5.04
C PHE A 392 6.90 -7.68 5.24
N PHE A 393 6.61 -6.70 4.38
CA PHE A 393 7.31 -5.43 4.38
C PHE A 393 6.35 -4.26 4.47
N TYR A 394 6.84 -3.16 4.99
CA TYR A 394 6.21 -1.86 4.82
C TYR A 394 6.66 -1.31 3.47
N VAL A 395 5.69 -0.91 2.67
CA VAL A 395 5.94 -0.36 1.34
C VAL A 395 5.22 0.97 1.23
N GLY A 396 5.87 1.96 0.65
CA GLY A 396 5.29 3.25 0.34
C GLY A 396 5.11 3.44 -1.16
N GLY A 397 4.16 4.27 -1.49
CA GLY A 397 3.82 4.64 -2.85
C GLY A 397 2.33 4.91 -3.01
N THR A 398 1.96 5.69 -3.99
CA THR A 398 0.56 5.84 -4.42
C THR A 398 -0.03 4.51 -4.90
N SER A 399 0.85 3.55 -5.22
CA SER A 399 0.49 2.13 -5.44
C SER A 399 -0.19 1.48 -4.24
N MET A 400 0.06 1.96 -3.01
CA MET A 400 -0.59 1.49 -1.79
C MET A 400 -1.85 2.29 -1.51
N SER A 401 -1.96 3.52 -1.99
CA SER A 401 -3.16 4.35 -1.84
C SER A 401 -4.30 3.90 -2.75
N SER A 402 -4.00 3.58 -4.00
CA SER A 402 -5.03 3.20 -4.97
C SER A 402 -5.86 1.97 -4.55
N PRO A 403 -5.30 0.90 -3.94
CA PRO A 403 -6.11 -0.21 -3.47
C PRO A 403 -7.03 0.15 -2.28
N HIS A 404 -6.72 1.17 -1.48
CA HIS A 404 -7.64 1.71 -0.47
C HIS A 404 -8.88 2.29 -1.15
N VAL A 405 -8.67 3.13 -2.16
CA VAL A 405 -9.76 3.75 -2.93
C VAL A 405 -10.58 2.69 -3.68
N ALA A 406 -9.92 1.74 -4.34
CA ALA A 406 -10.58 0.65 -5.06
C ALA A 406 -11.43 -0.24 -4.13
N ALA A 407 -10.93 -0.49 -2.92
CA ALA A 407 -11.65 -1.28 -1.93
C ALA A 407 -12.87 -0.52 -1.37
N VAL A 408 -12.76 0.79 -1.09
CA VAL A 408 -13.93 1.60 -0.68
C VAL A 408 -14.94 1.66 -1.82
N ALA A 409 -14.52 1.81 -3.06
CA ALA A 409 -15.42 1.70 -4.22
C ALA A 409 -16.15 0.34 -4.27
N ALA A 410 -15.45 -0.75 -3.92
CA ALA A 410 -16.08 -2.07 -3.83
C ALA A 410 -17.11 -2.16 -2.70
N LEU A 411 -16.87 -1.52 -1.54
CA LEU A 411 -17.86 -1.42 -0.47
C LEU A 411 -19.12 -0.65 -0.92
N MET A 412 -18.94 0.47 -1.64
CA MET A 412 -20.03 1.27 -2.21
C MET A 412 -20.84 0.46 -3.21
N LEU A 413 -20.17 -0.26 -4.11
CA LEU A 413 -20.80 -1.12 -5.12
C LEU A 413 -21.50 -2.34 -4.52
N GLN A 414 -21.07 -2.83 -3.36
CA GLN A 414 -21.85 -3.82 -2.61
C GLN A 414 -23.17 -3.21 -2.11
N LYS A 415 -23.14 -1.97 -1.62
CA LYS A 415 -24.35 -1.29 -1.14
C LYS A 415 -25.28 -0.94 -2.31
N ASN A 416 -24.73 -0.39 -3.39
CA ASN A 416 -25.49 -0.06 -4.59
C ASN A 416 -24.75 -0.51 -5.86
N PRO A 417 -25.06 -1.71 -6.38
CA PRO A 417 -24.44 -2.24 -7.59
C PRO A 417 -24.67 -1.44 -8.88
N GLY A 418 -25.62 -0.50 -8.84
CA GLY A 418 -25.98 0.33 -9.98
C GLY A 418 -25.18 1.62 -10.14
N LEU A 419 -24.24 1.90 -9.23
CA LEU A 419 -23.39 3.09 -9.33
C LEU A 419 -22.48 3.01 -10.58
N THR A 420 -22.39 4.13 -11.28
CA THR A 420 -21.41 4.33 -12.36
C THR A 420 -20.08 4.84 -11.81
N GLY A 421 -19.00 4.74 -12.60
CA GLY A 421 -17.67 5.28 -12.21
C GLY A 421 -17.74 6.75 -11.78
N PRO A 422 -18.31 7.67 -12.58
CA PRO A 422 -18.46 9.08 -12.17
C PRO A 422 -19.28 9.30 -10.89
N GLN A 423 -20.25 8.43 -10.60
CA GLN A 423 -21.02 8.52 -9.34
C GLN A 423 -20.19 8.06 -8.14
N VAL A 424 -19.41 6.99 -8.31
CA VAL A 424 -18.46 6.53 -7.29
C VAL A 424 -17.46 7.63 -7.00
N GLU A 425 -16.84 8.19 -8.01
CA GLU A 425 -15.88 9.30 -7.92
C GLU A 425 -16.47 10.50 -7.16
N SER A 426 -17.64 10.99 -7.60
CA SER A 426 -18.31 12.13 -6.96
C SER A 426 -18.62 11.89 -5.48
N ILE A 427 -18.99 10.66 -5.11
CA ILE A 427 -19.23 10.31 -3.70
C ILE A 427 -17.92 10.27 -2.92
N LEU A 428 -16.86 9.66 -3.47
CA LEU A 428 -15.56 9.62 -2.83
C LEU A 428 -15.01 11.03 -2.58
N GLN A 429 -15.08 11.91 -3.57
CA GLN A 429 -14.68 13.31 -3.45
C GLN A 429 -15.51 14.06 -2.39
N SER A 430 -16.85 13.91 -2.43
CA SER A 430 -17.76 14.63 -1.53
C SER A 430 -17.69 14.13 -0.08
N SER A 431 -17.32 12.87 0.14
CA SER A 431 -17.20 12.25 1.46
C SER A 431 -15.81 12.40 2.07
N ALA A 432 -14.80 12.76 1.27
CA ALA A 432 -13.44 12.95 1.75
C ALA A 432 -13.35 14.01 2.87
N THR A 433 -12.44 13.80 3.81
CA THR A 433 -12.13 14.84 4.80
C THR A 433 -11.14 15.83 4.17
N PRO A 434 -11.52 17.12 4.05
CA PRO A 434 -10.64 18.11 3.46
C PRO A 434 -9.27 18.17 4.16
N LEU A 435 -8.20 18.05 3.39
CA LEU A 435 -6.82 18.16 3.87
C LEU A 435 -6.23 19.45 3.31
N PRO A 436 -6.19 20.55 4.06
CA PRO A 436 -5.66 21.82 3.57
C PRO A 436 -4.15 21.72 3.33
N ALA A 437 -3.63 22.57 2.44
CA ALA A 437 -2.20 22.76 2.27
C ALA A 437 -1.51 23.00 3.63
N GLY A 438 -0.35 22.42 3.83
CA GLY A 438 0.30 22.47 5.13
C GLY A 438 1.65 21.78 5.19
N SER A 439 2.10 21.55 6.41
CA SER A 439 3.31 20.79 6.68
C SER A 439 3.20 20.04 8.00
N ARG A 440 3.97 18.96 8.13
CA ARG A 440 4.09 18.14 9.34
C ARG A 440 5.53 17.75 9.58
N GLN A 441 5.88 17.60 10.84
CA GLN A 441 7.12 16.96 11.24
C GLN A 441 6.88 15.44 11.26
N VAL A 442 7.63 14.71 10.44
CA VAL A 442 7.52 13.27 10.28
C VAL A 442 8.85 12.64 10.59
N TRP A 443 8.85 11.56 11.37
CA TRP A 443 10.07 10.82 11.61
C TRP A 443 10.46 10.04 10.35
N ASP A 444 11.66 10.30 9.84
CA ASP A 444 12.26 9.56 8.74
C ASP A 444 13.43 8.72 9.28
N PRO A 445 13.25 7.39 9.39
CA PRO A 445 14.31 6.49 9.83
C PRO A 445 15.43 6.30 8.81
N PHE A 446 15.25 6.76 7.59
CA PHE A 446 16.22 6.65 6.49
C PHE A 446 16.77 7.99 6.04
N HIS A 447 16.48 9.05 6.78
CA HIS A 447 17.07 10.34 6.50
C HIS A 447 18.61 10.22 6.44
N VAL A 448 19.19 10.91 5.50
CA VAL A 448 20.64 11.03 5.35
C VAL A 448 21.02 12.51 5.46
N ASP A 449 22.15 12.77 6.09
CA ASP A 449 22.70 14.12 6.16
C ASP A 449 23.24 14.59 4.81
N ALA A 450 23.73 15.83 4.77
CA ALA A 450 24.28 16.42 3.54
C ALA A 450 25.52 15.67 3.00
N ASP A 451 26.18 14.89 3.83
CA ASP A 451 27.34 14.07 3.48
C ASP A 451 26.95 12.64 3.07
N GLY A 452 25.64 12.31 3.12
CA GLY A 452 25.10 11.00 2.74
C GLY A 452 25.21 9.94 3.86
N ASN A 453 25.49 10.33 5.10
CA ASN A 453 25.46 9.40 6.22
C ASN A 453 24.05 9.25 6.77
N ALA A 454 23.74 8.07 7.31
CA ALA A 454 22.46 7.83 7.97
C ALA A 454 22.28 8.79 9.17
N ASP A 455 21.22 9.57 9.12
CA ASP A 455 20.83 10.57 10.11
C ASP A 455 19.32 10.50 10.39
N PRO A 456 18.82 9.41 10.99
CA PRO A 456 17.40 9.28 11.31
C PRO A 456 16.92 10.48 12.11
N SER A 457 15.98 11.22 11.57
CA SER A 457 15.58 12.50 12.15
C SER A 457 14.14 12.87 11.78
N PHE A 458 13.62 13.92 12.42
CA PHE A 458 12.39 14.53 11.96
C PHE A 458 12.65 15.37 10.73
N VAL A 459 11.90 15.07 9.67
CA VAL A 459 11.88 15.87 8.44
C VAL A 459 10.56 16.62 8.31
N THR A 460 10.58 17.73 7.61
CA THR A 460 9.35 18.49 7.33
C THR A 460 8.77 18.03 6.00
N MET A 461 7.63 17.32 6.05
CA MET A 461 6.82 17.05 4.87
C MET A 461 5.90 18.25 4.62
N SER A 462 5.94 18.82 3.42
CA SER A 462 5.14 19.99 3.04
C SER A 462 4.36 19.72 1.76
N TRP A 463 3.14 20.24 1.67
CA TRP A 463 2.29 20.07 0.50
C TRP A 463 1.39 21.27 0.24
N GLY A 464 1.10 21.50 -1.03
CA GLY A 464 0.14 22.46 -1.52
C GLY A 464 -1.26 21.87 -1.69
N ALA A 465 -2.21 22.70 -2.12
CA ALA A 465 -3.56 22.26 -2.45
C ALA A 465 -3.59 21.32 -3.68
N ASP A 466 -2.58 21.36 -4.52
CA ASP A 466 -2.39 20.51 -5.68
C ASP A 466 -2.05 19.05 -5.35
N ALA A 467 -1.78 18.77 -4.08
CA ALA A 467 -1.37 17.46 -3.59
C ALA A 467 -2.48 16.69 -2.84
N THR A 468 -3.66 17.27 -2.69
CA THR A 468 -4.68 16.75 -1.76
C THR A 468 -5.98 16.32 -2.40
N GLY A 469 -6.22 16.71 -3.66
CA GLY A 469 -7.52 16.48 -4.28
C GLY A 469 -8.65 17.02 -3.40
N SER A 470 -9.71 16.25 -3.25
CA SER A 470 -10.83 16.57 -2.36
C SER A 470 -10.53 16.32 -0.86
N GLY A 471 -9.41 15.64 -0.57
CA GLY A 471 -8.98 15.34 0.80
C GLY A 471 -8.75 13.84 1.07
N LEU A 472 -8.66 13.51 2.35
CA LEU A 472 -8.44 12.15 2.83
C LEU A 472 -9.71 11.30 2.67
N LEU A 473 -9.56 10.18 1.98
CA LEU A 473 -10.60 9.15 1.83
C LEU A 473 -11.25 8.78 3.17
N GLN A 474 -12.58 8.62 3.17
CA GLN A 474 -13.35 8.17 4.34
C GLN A 474 -14.38 7.11 3.94
N ALA A 475 -14.19 5.89 4.40
CA ALA A 475 -15.04 4.76 4.01
C ALA A 475 -16.47 4.88 4.61
N ASP A 476 -16.59 5.22 5.87
CA ASP A 476 -17.86 5.34 6.57
C ASP A 476 -18.76 6.42 5.94
N ARG A 477 -18.19 7.58 5.62
CA ARG A 477 -18.90 8.67 4.95
C ARG A 477 -19.29 8.33 3.52
N ALA A 478 -18.36 7.71 2.77
CA ALA A 478 -18.65 7.25 1.41
C ALA A 478 -19.81 6.26 1.40
N ILE A 479 -19.82 5.32 2.33
CA ILE A 479 -20.94 4.38 2.49
C ILE A 479 -22.21 5.09 2.92
N THR A 480 -22.14 6.04 3.85
CA THR A 480 -23.31 6.81 4.28
C THR A 480 -23.93 7.57 3.12
N MET A 481 -23.12 8.21 2.27
CA MET A 481 -23.56 8.99 1.12
C MET A 481 -23.95 8.14 -0.10
N THR A 482 -23.58 6.88 -0.14
CA THR A 482 -24.02 5.92 -1.18
C THR A 482 -25.53 5.71 -1.06
N PRO A 483 -26.34 5.95 -2.11
CA PRO A 483 -27.79 5.84 -2.04
C PRO A 483 -28.31 4.40 -1.87
#